data_43f9c9ba453c522b4825ab8f24ca4535
#
_entry.id   43f9c9ba453c522b4825ab8f24ca4535
#
_cell.length_a   1.000
_cell.length_b   1.000
_cell.length_c   1.000
_cell.angle_alpha   90.00
_cell.angle_beta   90.00
_cell.angle_gamma   90.00
#
_symmetry.space_group_name_H-M   'P 1'
#
loop_
_entity.id
_entity.type
_entity.pdbx_description
1 polymer ?
#
loop_
_entity_poly.entity_id
_entity_poly.type
_entity_poly.pdbx_seq_one_letter_code
_entity_poly.pdbx_strand_id
1 'polypeptide(L)'
;MHYFDHEKLDVYQAAIELVVLINTIVENLPRGRAYLADQLQRAGASIPLNIAEGAGEYSSNEKIRFYRMAKRSATECASIFDICQRLQIITESYYLKGRELLTRIVAMLIKMAKKKLSVFRKEKTGAGTHTGSGTKNQ
;
A
#
# COMPACT_ATOMS: atom_id res chain seq x y z
N MET A 1 -6.59 -18.12 12.93
CA MET A 1 -5.69 -17.60 13.95
C MET A 1 -4.64 -16.69 13.34
N HIS A 2 -4.36 -15.57 13.97
CA HIS A 2 -3.42 -14.61 13.45
C HIS A 2 -2.24 -14.44 14.40
N TYR A 3 -1.05 -14.57 13.86
CA TYR A 3 0.15 -14.43 14.70
C TYR A 3 0.88 -13.12 14.47
N PHE A 4 0.66 -12.47 13.35
CA PHE A 4 1.36 -11.23 13.04
C PHE A 4 0.39 -10.08 12.94
N ASP A 5 0.87 -8.88 13.22
CA ASP A 5 0.02 -7.69 13.29
C ASP A 5 -0.70 -7.38 11.98
N HIS A 6 -0.06 -7.66 10.85
CA HIS A 6 -0.64 -7.32 9.56
C HIS A 6 -1.73 -8.29 9.09
N GLU A 7 -1.77 -9.49 9.66
CA GLU A 7 -2.67 -10.53 9.13
C GLU A 7 -4.15 -10.18 9.18
N LYS A 8 -4.55 -9.37 10.14
CA LYS A 8 -5.97 -9.00 10.22
C LYS A 8 -6.29 -7.70 9.52
N LEU A 9 -5.37 -7.10 8.82
CA LEU A 9 -5.66 -5.84 8.13
C LEU A 9 -6.32 -6.11 6.79
N ASP A 10 -7.44 -5.46 6.54
CA ASP A 10 -8.15 -5.59 5.26
C ASP A 10 -7.27 -5.16 4.09
N VAL A 11 -6.45 -4.12 4.30
CA VAL A 11 -5.58 -3.64 3.24
C VAL A 11 -4.52 -4.70 2.89
N TYR A 12 -4.06 -5.47 3.87
CA TYR A 12 -3.10 -6.53 3.59
C TYR A 12 -3.76 -7.62 2.75
N GLN A 13 -4.99 -8.02 3.12
CA GLN A 13 -5.69 -9.05 2.38
C GLN A 13 -6.00 -8.60 0.95
N ALA A 14 -6.37 -7.34 0.77
CA ALA A 14 -6.59 -6.80 -0.57
C ALA A 14 -5.29 -6.79 -1.38
N ALA A 15 -4.17 -6.49 -0.73
CA ALA A 15 -2.87 -6.48 -1.40
C ALA A 15 -2.45 -7.89 -1.82
N ILE A 16 -2.73 -8.89 -1.00
CA ILE A 16 -2.46 -10.28 -1.37
C ILE A 16 -3.33 -10.68 -2.57
N GLU A 17 -4.61 -10.28 -2.56
CA GLU A 17 -5.50 -10.55 -3.68
C GLU A 17 -4.96 -9.94 -4.96
N LEU A 18 -4.42 -8.74 -4.87
CA LEU A 18 -3.80 -8.08 -6.02
C LEU A 18 -2.59 -8.86 -6.53
N VAL A 19 -1.76 -9.37 -5.64
CA VAL A 19 -0.59 -10.15 -6.03
C VAL A 19 -1.02 -11.40 -6.81
N VAL A 20 -2.10 -12.05 -6.36
CA VAL A 20 -2.63 -13.22 -7.06
C VAL A 20 -3.13 -12.84 -8.45
N LEU A 21 -3.84 -11.72 -8.55
CA LEU A 21 -4.31 -11.22 -9.84
C LEU A 21 -3.13 -10.91 -10.76
N ILE A 22 -2.11 -10.26 -10.24
CA ILE A 22 -0.91 -9.93 -11.01
C ILE A 22 -0.25 -11.21 -11.53
N ASN A 23 -0.18 -12.23 -10.71
CA ASN A 23 0.41 -13.50 -11.14
C ASN A 23 -0.35 -14.07 -12.35
N THR A 24 -1.67 -14.03 -12.31
CA THR A 24 -2.48 -14.50 -13.43
C THR A 24 -2.22 -13.66 -14.68
N ILE A 25 -2.15 -12.35 -14.53
CA ILE A 25 -1.90 -11.44 -15.64
C ILE A 25 -0.53 -11.74 -16.27
N VAL A 26 0.49 -11.87 -15.44
CA VAL A 26 1.86 -12.08 -15.91
C VAL A 26 1.97 -13.40 -16.68
N GLU A 27 1.29 -14.42 -16.22
CA GLU A 27 1.31 -15.71 -16.90
C GLU A 27 0.66 -15.67 -18.29
N ASN A 28 -0.17 -14.66 -18.51
CA ASN A 28 -0.88 -14.52 -19.77
C ASN A 28 -0.36 -13.39 -20.67
N LEU A 29 0.71 -12.72 -20.26
CA LEU A 29 1.26 -11.65 -21.09
C LEU A 29 1.94 -12.22 -22.35
N PRO A 30 1.83 -11.50 -23.45
CA PRO A 30 2.47 -11.98 -24.68
C PRO A 30 3.98 -11.97 -24.61
N ARG A 31 4.60 -12.70 -25.51
CA ARG A 31 6.04 -12.73 -25.64
C ARG A 31 6.57 -11.31 -25.88
N GLY A 32 7.73 -11.01 -25.36
CA GLY A 32 8.34 -9.70 -25.52
C GLY A 32 7.95 -8.70 -24.46
N ARG A 33 7.16 -9.10 -23.47
CA ARG A 33 6.70 -8.20 -22.42
C ARG A 33 7.31 -8.54 -21.05
N ALA A 34 8.42 -9.26 -21.02
CA ALA A 34 9.04 -9.66 -19.75
C ALA A 34 9.39 -8.46 -18.89
N TYR A 35 9.75 -7.32 -19.50
CA TYR A 35 10.09 -6.13 -18.74
C TYR A 35 8.90 -5.59 -17.93
N LEU A 36 7.68 -5.66 -18.50
CA LEU A 36 6.48 -5.25 -17.79
C LEU A 36 6.11 -6.26 -16.71
N ALA A 37 6.27 -7.54 -17.02
CA ALA A 37 5.99 -8.60 -16.05
C ALA A 37 6.88 -8.44 -14.82
N ASP A 38 8.17 -8.20 -15.03
CA ASP A 38 9.10 -8.04 -13.93
C ASP A 38 8.77 -6.84 -13.05
N GLN A 39 8.48 -5.70 -13.68
CA GLN A 39 8.13 -4.49 -12.94
C GLN A 39 6.84 -4.67 -12.17
N LEU A 40 5.84 -5.26 -12.81
CA LEU A 40 4.54 -5.45 -12.17
C LEU A 40 4.64 -6.38 -10.98
N GLN A 41 5.39 -7.48 -11.12
CA GLN A 41 5.57 -8.42 -10.01
C GLN A 41 6.31 -7.78 -8.85
N ARG A 42 7.34 -7.00 -9.12
CA ARG A 42 8.08 -6.34 -8.06
C ARG A 42 7.25 -5.30 -7.35
N ALA A 43 6.58 -4.44 -8.11
CA ALA A 43 5.73 -3.41 -7.52
C ALA A 43 4.59 -4.05 -6.74
N GLY A 44 3.98 -5.09 -7.29
CA GLY A 44 2.88 -5.78 -6.63
C GLY A 44 3.28 -6.40 -5.31
N ALA A 45 4.40 -7.11 -5.29
CA ALA A 45 4.88 -7.76 -4.06
C ALA A 45 5.29 -6.73 -3.01
N SER A 46 5.78 -5.58 -3.45
CA SER A 46 6.20 -4.52 -2.54
C SER A 46 5.04 -3.98 -1.69
N ILE A 47 3.81 -4.04 -2.20
CA ILE A 47 2.66 -3.51 -1.46
C ILE A 47 2.42 -4.29 -0.16
N PRO A 48 2.15 -5.59 -0.20
CA PRO A 48 1.92 -6.31 1.05
C PRO A 48 3.16 -6.37 1.95
N LEU A 49 4.35 -6.40 1.36
CA LEU A 49 5.57 -6.42 2.15
C LEU A 49 5.72 -5.14 2.97
N ASN A 50 5.47 -3.98 2.38
CA ASN A 50 5.55 -2.73 3.11
C ASN A 50 4.40 -2.57 4.12
N ILE A 51 3.22 -3.08 3.80
CA ILE A 51 2.12 -3.06 4.76
C ILE A 51 2.49 -3.89 5.99
N ALA A 52 3.07 -5.07 5.79
CA ALA A 52 3.47 -5.95 6.89
C ALA A 52 4.56 -5.29 7.74
N GLU A 53 5.55 -4.67 7.09
CA GLU A 53 6.61 -3.98 7.81
C GLU A 53 6.04 -2.83 8.64
N GLY A 54 5.15 -2.04 8.05
CA GLY A 54 4.55 -0.92 8.77
C GLY A 54 3.69 -1.36 9.93
N ALA A 55 2.92 -2.42 9.74
CA ALA A 55 2.06 -2.93 10.80
C ALA A 55 2.86 -3.42 12.00
N GLY A 56 4.05 -3.96 11.73
CA GLY A 56 4.91 -4.47 12.80
C GLY A 56 5.78 -3.41 13.47
N GLU A 57 5.79 -2.17 12.94
CA GLU A 57 6.61 -1.13 13.53
C GLU A 57 5.98 -0.57 14.79
N TYR A 58 6.82 -0.10 15.70
CA TYR A 58 6.36 0.40 16.97
C TYR A 58 5.89 1.85 16.86
N SER A 59 6.66 2.70 16.25
CA SER A 59 6.34 4.13 16.22
C SER A 59 5.40 4.49 15.09
N SER A 60 4.56 5.49 15.33
CA SER A 60 3.66 6.00 14.29
C SER A 60 4.41 6.54 13.10
N ASN A 61 5.56 7.17 13.36
CA ASN A 61 6.36 7.74 12.28
C ASN A 61 6.87 6.66 11.32
N GLU A 62 7.34 5.54 11.86
CA GLU A 62 7.81 4.44 11.02
C GLU A 62 6.65 3.75 10.29
N LYS A 63 5.50 3.62 10.96
CA LYS A 63 4.32 3.06 10.32
C LYS A 63 3.94 3.91 9.10
N ILE A 64 3.91 5.22 9.26
CA ILE A 64 3.56 6.14 8.17
C ILE A 64 4.53 5.97 7.01
N ARG A 65 5.81 5.83 7.29
CA ARG A 65 6.83 5.69 6.25
C ARG A 65 6.56 4.45 5.39
N PHE A 66 6.30 3.32 6.04
CA PHE A 66 6.05 2.08 5.31
C PHE A 66 4.72 2.12 4.54
N TYR A 67 3.68 2.71 5.12
CA TYR A 67 2.40 2.82 4.42
C TYR A 67 2.50 3.73 3.20
N ARG A 68 3.33 4.76 3.28
CA ARG A 68 3.60 5.62 2.11
C ARG A 68 4.37 4.89 1.02
N MET A 69 5.29 4.01 1.41
CA MET A 69 6.02 3.20 0.46
C MET A 69 5.08 2.21 -0.24
N ALA A 70 4.16 1.61 0.51
CA ALA A 70 3.16 0.73 -0.07
C ALA A 70 2.28 1.48 -1.07
N LYS A 71 1.87 2.70 -0.73
CA LYS A 71 1.05 3.53 -1.62
C LYS A 71 1.81 3.85 -2.91
N ARG A 72 3.09 4.14 -2.79
CA ARG A 72 3.92 4.42 -3.95
C ARG A 72 3.98 3.21 -4.88
N SER A 73 4.15 2.03 -4.31
CA SER A 73 4.17 0.80 -5.10
C SER A 73 2.82 0.53 -5.77
N ALA A 74 1.72 0.86 -5.08
CA ALA A 74 0.39 0.73 -5.67
C ALA A 74 0.21 1.67 -6.85
N THR A 75 0.72 2.89 -6.75
CA THR A 75 0.68 3.85 -7.85
C THR A 75 1.47 3.33 -9.05
N GLU A 76 2.60 2.71 -8.78
CA GLU A 76 3.40 2.13 -9.85
C GLU A 76 2.63 1.00 -10.54
N CYS A 77 1.97 0.15 -9.77
CA CYS A 77 1.13 -0.91 -10.35
C CYS A 77 0.03 -0.33 -11.24
N ALA A 78 -0.62 0.74 -10.77
CA ALA A 78 -1.69 1.38 -11.54
C ALA A 78 -1.17 1.88 -12.89
N SER A 79 0.04 2.47 -12.90
CA SER A 79 0.65 2.93 -14.14
C SER A 79 0.95 1.77 -15.08
N ILE A 80 1.44 0.67 -14.56
CA ILE A 80 1.75 -0.50 -15.39
C ILE A 80 0.45 -1.08 -15.96
N PHE A 81 -0.62 -1.11 -15.17
CA PHE A 81 -1.92 -1.55 -15.66
C PHE A 81 -2.39 -0.66 -16.81
N ASP A 82 -2.19 0.66 -16.70
CA ASP A 82 -2.56 1.59 -17.77
C ASP A 82 -1.75 1.32 -19.03
N ILE A 83 -0.46 1.05 -18.88
CA ILE A 83 0.39 0.71 -20.02
C ILE A 83 -0.12 -0.55 -20.70
N CYS A 84 -0.40 -1.58 -19.91
CA CYS A 84 -0.85 -2.85 -20.46
C CYS A 84 -2.20 -2.70 -21.16
N GLN A 85 -3.07 -1.88 -20.63
CA GLN A 85 -4.36 -1.63 -21.24
C GLN A 85 -4.20 -0.90 -22.58
N ARG A 86 -3.37 0.12 -22.63
CA ARG A 86 -3.12 0.87 -23.87
C ARG A 86 -2.44 0.01 -24.92
N LEU A 87 -1.58 -0.89 -24.51
CA LEU A 87 -0.95 -1.83 -25.44
C LEU A 87 -1.88 -3.00 -25.79
N GLN A 88 -3.03 -3.06 -25.18
CA GLN A 88 -4.03 -4.10 -25.44
C GLN A 88 -3.50 -5.51 -25.17
N ILE A 89 -2.71 -5.64 -24.11
CA ILE A 89 -2.11 -6.93 -23.74
C ILE A 89 -2.72 -7.53 -22.47
N ILE A 90 -3.73 -6.89 -21.90
CA ILE A 90 -4.53 -7.49 -20.84
C ILE A 90 -6.00 -7.28 -21.17
N THR A 91 -6.85 -8.15 -20.63
CA THR A 91 -8.29 -8.03 -20.86
C THR A 91 -8.85 -6.85 -20.07
N GLU A 92 -9.98 -6.34 -20.54
CA GLU A 92 -10.66 -5.27 -19.80
C GLU A 92 -11.06 -5.74 -18.41
N SER A 93 -11.45 -6.99 -18.28
CA SER A 93 -11.82 -7.57 -16.99
C SER A 93 -10.67 -7.52 -16.00
N TYR A 94 -9.47 -7.88 -16.42
CA TYR A 94 -8.29 -7.81 -15.56
C TYR A 94 -7.97 -6.38 -15.21
N TYR A 95 -8.05 -5.48 -16.18
CA TYR A 95 -7.76 -4.07 -15.96
C TYR A 95 -8.71 -3.49 -14.90
N LEU A 96 -10.01 -3.73 -15.05
CA LEU A 96 -10.99 -3.18 -14.13
C LEU A 96 -10.84 -3.77 -12.73
N LYS A 97 -10.59 -5.07 -12.65
CA LYS A 97 -10.41 -5.71 -11.34
C LYS A 97 -9.15 -5.17 -10.64
N GLY A 98 -8.08 -5.00 -11.40
CA GLY A 98 -6.85 -4.43 -10.84
C GLY A 98 -7.07 -3.02 -10.35
N ARG A 99 -7.78 -2.20 -11.13
CA ARG A 99 -8.09 -0.83 -10.73
C ARG A 99 -8.93 -0.79 -9.45
N GLU A 100 -9.89 -1.68 -9.34
CA GLU A 100 -10.73 -1.73 -8.16
C GLU A 100 -9.91 -2.05 -6.90
N LEU A 101 -9.07 -3.08 -6.99
CA LEU A 101 -8.22 -3.45 -5.86
C LEU A 101 -7.25 -2.33 -5.49
N LEU A 102 -6.61 -1.74 -6.49
CA LEU A 102 -5.64 -0.67 -6.26
C LEU A 102 -6.31 0.55 -5.64
N THR A 103 -7.50 0.92 -6.10
CA THR A 103 -8.24 2.05 -5.56
C THR A 103 -8.57 1.81 -4.07
N ARG A 104 -9.02 0.61 -3.75
CA ARG A 104 -9.31 0.25 -2.35
C ARG A 104 -8.06 0.28 -1.49
N ILE A 105 -6.98 -0.30 -1.99
CA ILE A 105 -5.70 -0.35 -1.26
C ILE A 105 -5.21 1.07 -0.97
N VAL A 106 -5.18 1.93 -1.99
CA VAL A 106 -4.69 3.29 -1.82
C VAL A 106 -5.56 4.08 -0.85
N ALA A 107 -6.89 3.94 -0.96
CA ALA A 107 -7.80 4.62 -0.05
C ALA A 107 -7.56 4.19 1.40
N MET A 108 -7.39 2.90 1.63
CA MET A 108 -7.12 2.40 2.97
C MET A 108 -5.76 2.87 3.50
N LEU A 109 -4.74 2.89 2.64
CA LEU A 109 -3.41 3.34 3.06
C LEU A 109 -3.40 4.82 3.41
N ILE A 110 -4.10 5.64 2.63
CA ILE A 110 -4.21 7.07 2.94
C ILE A 110 -4.89 7.26 4.29
N LYS A 111 -5.97 6.53 4.53
CA LYS A 111 -6.70 6.63 5.79
C LYS A 111 -5.84 6.20 6.97
N MET A 112 -5.09 5.10 6.80
CA MET A 112 -4.22 4.60 7.86
C MET A 112 -3.09 5.58 8.16
N ALA A 113 -2.50 6.17 7.13
CA ALA A 113 -1.42 7.13 7.31
C ALA A 113 -1.93 8.40 8.01
N LYS A 114 -3.12 8.87 7.64
CA LYS A 114 -3.72 10.04 8.28
C LYS A 114 -3.99 9.76 9.76
N LYS A 115 -4.50 8.59 10.07
CA LYS A 115 -4.79 8.21 11.44
C LYS A 115 -3.51 8.17 12.28
N LYS A 116 -2.45 7.58 11.72
CA LYS A 116 -1.18 7.52 12.44
C LYS A 116 -0.52 8.88 12.58
N LEU A 117 -0.68 9.73 11.58
CA LEU A 117 -0.15 11.09 11.65
C LEU A 117 -0.86 11.87 12.76
N SER A 118 -2.15 11.70 12.90
CA SER A 118 -2.92 12.34 13.97
C SER A 118 -2.41 11.90 15.34
N VAL A 119 -2.17 10.60 15.51
CA VAL A 119 -1.63 10.06 16.76
C VAL A 119 -0.25 10.65 17.04
N PHE A 120 0.59 10.70 16.03
CA PHE A 120 1.94 11.23 16.15
C PHE A 120 1.91 12.71 16.60
N ARG A 121 1.02 13.49 16.03
CA ARG A 121 0.89 14.90 16.41
C ARG A 121 0.40 15.05 17.85
N LYS A 122 -0.50 14.19 18.26
CA LYS A 122 -1.00 14.21 19.61
C LYS A 122 0.10 13.87 20.61
N GLU A 123 0.91 12.91 20.30
CA GLU A 123 2.02 12.53 21.16
C GLU A 123 2.98 13.70 21.36
N LYS A 124 3.25 14.43 20.29
CA LYS A 124 4.16 15.56 20.37
C LYS A 124 3.58 16.68 21.22
N THR A 125 2.31 17.01 21.02
CA THR A 125 1.69 18.07 21.80
C THR A 125 1.52 17.65 23.24
N GLY A 126 1.22 16.37 23.47
CA GLY A 126 1.08 15.86 24.82
C GLY A 126 2.37 16.01 25.60
N ALA A 127 3.47 15.72 24.96
CA ALA A 127 4.74 15.87 25.63
C ALA A 127 5.01 17.34 25.94
N GLY A 128 4.63 18.21 25.05
CA GLY A 128 4.78 19.63 25.27
C GLY A 128 3.96 20.11 26.42
N THR A 129 2.74 19.67 26.49
CA THR A 129 1.90 20.15 27.58
C THR A 129 2.39 19.58 28.90
N HIS A 130 2.93 18.43 28.88
CA HIS A 130 3.35 17.88 30.14
C HIS A 130 4.43 18.71 30.73
N THR A 131 5.38 19.08 29.94
CA THR A 131 6.44 19.79 30.51
C THR A 131 6.08 21.18 30.76
N GLY A 132 5.38 21.77 30.02
CA GLY A 132 5.17 23.08 30.19
C GLY A 132 4.06 23.45 30.76
N SER A 133 4.02 23.49 31.82
CA SER A 133 2.86 23.90 32.38
C SER A 133 2.42 25.03 31.68
N GLY A 134 3.02 25.87 31.48
CA GLY A 134 2.38 26.95 30.95
C GLY A 134 2.33 26.93 29.62
N THR A 135 2.72 26.15 29.15
CA THR A 135 2.68 26.22 27.90
C THR A 135 1.63 26.28 27.23
N LYS A 136 0.88 26.19 27.58
CA LYS A 136 -0.22 26.26 26.97
C LYS A 136 -0.16 26.89 25.82
N ASN A 137 0.11 27.34 25.44
CA ASN A 137 0.05 28.12 24.45
C ASN A 137 0.46 27.47 23.34
N GLN A 138 0.57 26.59 23.21
CA GLN A 138 1.02 26.08 22.11
C GLN A 138 0.16 25.40 21.44
#